data_64369422d4c2bacde164da964bc716b0
#
_entry.id   64369422d4c2bacde164da964bc716b0
#
_cell.length_a   1.000
_cell.length_b   1.000
_cell.length_c   1.000
_cell.angle_alpha   90.00
_cell.angle_beta   90.00
_cell.angle_gamma   90.00
#
_symmetry.space_group_name_H-M   'P 1'
#
loop_
_entity.id
_entity.type
_entity.pdbx_description
1 polymer ?
#
loop_
_entity_poly.entity_id
_entity_poly.type
_entity_poly.pdbx_seq_one_letter_code
_entity_poly.pdbx_strand_id
1 'polypeptide(L)'
;LMEEMFRGLRTNLLFMLGKDERVILFSSTQPGEGKSFVAGNLAVSLAYLGKRVVVVGMDIRKPGLNKVFNISRKMEGITNYLSDPDHVELFDMVQRSDISPNLDILPGGPIPPNPTELVARDVLEKAIARLKERYDYVILDTAPIGMVTDTAIIGRVADMCVYVCRADVTPKAGFSYINVLRRERKFPKLATVINGLDMTKRKNSYGYGYGKKYGYGKGYGYGYGYDYGFEAGDKKK
;
A
#
# COMPACT_ATOMS: atom_id res chain seq x y z
N LEU A 1 -12.59 -14.27 -1.44
CA LEU A 1 -11.16 -14.55 -1.73
C LEU A 1 -10.29 -13.28 -1.61
N MET A 2 -10.64 -12.18 -2.30
CA MET A 2 -9.85 -10.93 -2.28
C MET A 2 -9.74 -10.34 -0.86
N GLU A 3 -10.84 -10.26 -0.13
CA GLU A 3 -10.87 -9.76 1.24
C GLU A 3 -9.91 -10.53 2.16
N GLU A 4 -9.90 -11.86 2.05
CA GLU A 4 -9.03 -12.71 2.86
C GLU A 4 -7.54 -12.50 2.54
N MET A 5 -7.22 -12.27 1.26
CA MET A 5 -5.85 -11.93 0.85
C MET A 5 -5.39 -10.62 1.50
N PHE A 6 -6.25 -9.60 1.57
CA PHE A 6 -5.91 -8.33 2.24
C PHE A 6 -5.88 -8.44 3.76
N ARG A 7 -6.67 -9.33 4.37
CA ARG A 7 -6.52 -9.68 5.80
C ARG A 7 -5.16 -10.30 6.08
N GLY A 8 -4.72 -11.24 5.25
CA GLY A 8 -3.39 -11.85 5.35
C GLY A 8 -2.27 -10.83 5.16
N LEU A 9 -2.37 -9.97 4.14
CA LEU A 9 -1.41 -8.89 3.90
C LEU A 9 -1.33 -7.94 5.10
N ARG A 10 -2.48 -7.48 5.60
CA ARG A 10 -2.57 -6.64 6.81
C ARG A 10 -1.87 -7.28 8.00
N THR A 11 -2.17 -8.54 8.27
CA THR A 11 -1.57 -9.28 9.39
C THR A 11 -0.06 -9.30 9.27
N ASN A 12 0.47 -9.65 8.10
CA ASN A 12 1.91 -9.70 7.86
C ASN A 12 2.59 -8.33 8.04
N LEU A 13 1.98 -7.26 7.53
CA LEU A 13 2.52 -5.91 7.66
C LEU A 13 2.49 -5.42 9.11
N LEU A 14 1.42 -5.71 9.85
CA LEU A 14 1.33 -5.35 11.26
C LEU A 14 2.38 -6.06 12.13
N PHE A 15 2.76 -7.30 11.80
CA PHE A 15 3.88 -7.98 12.47
C PHE A 15 5.25 -7.33 12.18
N MET A 16 5.39 -6.68 11.04
CA MET A 16 6.63 -5.99 10.68
C MET A 16 6.75 -4.61 11.34
N LEU A 17 5.62 -3.96 11.62
CA LEU A 17 5.58 -2.61 12.20
C LEU A 17 5.83 -2.65 13.72
N GLY A 18 6.63 -1.70 14.20
CA GLY A 18 6.78 -1.43 15.62
C GLY A 18 5.59 -0.65 16.20
N LYS A 19 5.53 -0.53 17.53
CA LYS A 19 4.41 0.07 18.27
C LYS A 19 4.08 1.51 17.82
N ASP A 20 5.11 2.31 17.49
CA ASP A 20 4.97 3.72 17.12
C ASP A 20 5.12 3.97 15.62
N GLU A 21 5.30 2.90 14.84
CA GLU A 21 5.40 2.96 13.39
C GLU A 21 4.02 2.93 12.76
N ARG A 22 3.67 3.96 11.99
CA ARG A 22 2.32 4.20 11.48
C ARG A 22 2.25 4.59 10.02
N VAL A 23 3.39 4.97 9.43
CA VAL A 23 3.45 5.52 8.06
C VAL A 23 3.92 4.43 7.10
N ILE A 24 3.02 3.99 6.23
CA ILE A 24 3.28 2.94 5.24
C ILE A 24 3.24 3.56 3.85
N LEU A 25 4.36 3.56 3.16
CA LEU A 25 4.50 4.07 1.80
C LEU A 25 4.35 2.93 0.79
N PHE A 26 3.55 3.15 -0.25
CA PHE A 26 3.39 2.23 -1.38
C PHE A 26 4.07 2.78 -2.62
N SER A 27 4.94 1.98 -3.23
CA SER A 27 5.57 2.30 -4.49
C SER A 27 5.70 1.06 -5.38
N SER A 28 6.22 1.24 -6.59
CA SER A 28 6.41 0.19 -7.59
C SER A 28 7.56 0.54 -8.52
N THR A 29 7.92 -0.37 -9.46
CA THR A 29 8.93 -0.08 -10.49
C THR A 29 8.40 0.90 -11.52
N GLN A 30 7.15 0.64 -12.00
CA GLN A 30 6.54 1.34 -13.12
C GLN A 30 5.03 1.53 -12.89
N PRO A 31 4.35 2.38 -13.69
CA PRO A 31 2.91 2.52 -13.63
C PRO A 31 2.18 1.23 -13.99
N GLY A 32 0.98 1.04 -13.43
CA GLY A 32 0.11 -0.11 -13.78
C GLY A 32 0.39 -1.38 -12.99
N GLU A 33 1.31 -1.38 -12.02
CA GLU A 33 1.59 -2.54 -11.17
C GLU A 33 0.57 -2.72 -10.03
N GLY A 34 -0.32 -1.73 -9.81
CA GLY A 34 -1.42 -1.82 -8.86
C GLY A 34 -1.13 -1.26 -7.48
N LYS A 35 -0.10 -0.40 -7.31
CA LYS A 35 0.24 0.21 -6.02
C LYS A 35 -0.96 0.88 -5.34
N SER A 36 -1.68 1.78 -6.05
CA SER A 36 -2.84 2.48 -5.50
C SER A 36 -3.99 1.52 -5.13
N PHE A 37 -4.18 0.46 -5.93
CA PHE A 37 -5.15 -0.59 -5.62
C PHE A 37 -4.79 -1.34 -4.35
N VAL A 38 -3.52 -1.74 -4.18
CA VAL A 38 -3.05 -2.46 -2.98
C VAL A 38 -3.10 -1.54 -1.76
N ALA A 39 -2.66 -0.29 -1.89
CA ALA A 39 -2.69 0.71 -0.83
C ALA A 39 -4.13 0.97 -0.33
N GLY A 40 -5.07 1.20 -1.26
CA GLY A 40 -6.47 1.46 -0.93
C GLY A 40 -7.15 0.26 -0.24
N ASN A 41 -6.96 -0.95 -0.75
CA ASN A 41 -7.55 -2.15 -0.14
C ASN A 41 -6.92 -2.49 1.22
N LEU A 42 -5.62 -2.25 1.41
CA LEU A 42 -5.01 -2.39 2.74
C LEU A 42 -5.63 -1.38 3.72
N ALA A 43 -5.81 -0.12 3.31
CA ALA A 43 -6.42 0.90 4.13
C ALA A 43 -7.85 0.52 4.55
N VAL A 44 -8.65 0.01 3.62
CA VAL A 44 -9.99 -0.54 3.90
C VAL A 44 -9.92 -1.69 4.91
N SER A 45 -8.97 -2.63 4.72
CA SER A 45 -8.78 -3.76 5.63
C SER A 45 -8.37 -3.33 7.04
N LEU A 46 -7.56 -2.28 7.20
CA LEU A 46 -7.20 -1.68 8.49
C LEU A 46 -8.39 -0.96 9.13
N ALA A 47 -9.17 -0.22 8.34
CA ALA A 47 -10.36 0.48 8.81
C ALA A 47 -11.44 -0.49 9.33
N TYR A 48 -11.62 -1.64 8.68
CA TYR A 48 -12.51 -2.71 9.16
C TYR A 48 -12.01 -3.38 10.45
N LEU A 49 -10.71 -3.28 10.75
CA LEU A 49 -10.17 -3.69 12.06
C LEU A 49 -10.46 -2.65 13.17
N GLY A 50 -11.17 -1.56 12.85
CA GLY A 50 -11.47 -0.47 13.79
C GLY A 50 -10.34 0.56 13.92
N LYS A 51 -9.31 0.54 13.06
CA LYS A 51 -8.22 1.52 13.06
C LYS A 51 -8.62 2.77 12.29
N ARG A 52 -8.27 3.94 12.81
CA ARG A 52 -8.42 5.22 12.11
C ARG A 52 -7.31 5.32 11.06
N VAL A 53 -7.68 5.37 9.80
CA VAL A 53 -6.75 5.32 8.67
C VAL A 53 -6.97 6.51 7.76
N VAL A 54 -5.87 7.11 7.29
CA VAL A 54 -5.90 8.07 6.19
C VAL A 54 -5.04 7.57 5.04
N VAL A 55 -5.58 7.66 3.83
CA VAL A 55 -4.82 7.44 2.59
C VAL A 55 -4.49 8.78 1.98
N VAL A 56 -3.21 9.03 1.74
CA VAL A 56 -2.70 10.28 1.19
C VAL A 56 -2.20 10.06 -0.24
N GLY A 57 -2.72 10.84 -1.19
CA GLY A 57 -2.32 10.81 -2.58
C GLY A 57 -0.98 11.53 -2.79
N MET A 58 0.11 10.82 -2.65
CA MET A 58 1.47 11.36 -2.84
C MET A 58 2.05 11.13 -4.24
N ASP A 59 1.33 10.49 -5.16
CA ASP A 59 1.62 10.54 -6.59
C ASP A 59 1.06 11.85 -7.16
N ILE A 60 1.77 12.94 -6.87
CA ILE A 60 1.35 14.29 -7.23
C ILE A 60 1.58 14.63 -8.71
N ARG A 61 2.16 13.68 -9.49
CA ARG A 61 2.34 13.81 -10.95
C ARG A 61 1.21 13.14 -11.73
N LYS A 62 0.76 11.95 -11.27
CA LYS A 62 -0.30 11.15 -11.90
C LYS A 62 -1.21 10.54 -10.84
N PRO A 63 -2.09 11.33 -10.20
CA PRO A 63 -2.92 10.84 -9.10
C PRO A 63 -3.75 9.61 -9.49
N GLY A 64 -3.44 8.46 -8.93
CA GLY A 64 -4.16 7.18 -9.15
C GLY A 64 -5.24 6.92 -8.11
N LEU A 65 -5.09 7.48 -6.93
CA LEU A 65 -5.97 7.30 -5.79
C LEU A 65 -7.41 7.76 -6.07
N ASN A 66 -7.56 8.80 -6.88
CA ASN A 66 -8.85 9.32 -7.32
C ASN A 66 -9.73 8.27 -8.01
N LYS A 67 -9.12 7.32 -8.72
CA LYS A 67 -9.84 6.22 -9.36
C LYS A 67 -10.26 5.13 -8.38
N VAL A 68 -9.44 4.91 -7.34
CA VAL A 68 -9.71 3.87 -6.32
C VAL A 68 -10.88 4.25 -5.44
N PHE A 69 -10.98 5.54 -5.08
CA PHE A 69 -12.01 6.06 -4.16
C PHE A 69 -13.07 6.92 -4.84
N ASN A 70 -13.09 6.95 -6.18
CA ASN A 70 -14.07 7.71 -6.98
C ASN A 70 -14.16 9.20 -6.57
N ILE A 71 -13.02 9.84 -6.31
CA ILE A 71 -12.95 11.26 -5.97
C ILE A 71 -12.59 12.13 -7.19
N SER A 72 -13.06 13.38 -7.18
CA SER A 72 -12.78 14.34 -8.26
C SER A 72 -11.30 14.66 -8.36
N ARG A 73 -10.77 14.76 -9.59
CA ARG A 73 -9.39 15.20 -9.85
C ARG A 73 -9.15 16.69 -9.62
N LYS A 74 -10.21 17.49 -9.56
CA LYS A 74 -10.13 18.96 -9.39
C LYS A 74 -10.18 19.39 -7.92
N MET A 75 -10.05 18.45 -6.99
CA MET A 75 -10.11 18.75 -5.57
C MET A 75 -8.78 19.27 -5.06
N GLU A 76 -8.87 20.13 -4.05
CA GLU A 76 -7.74 20.50 -3.21
C GLU A 76 -7.19 19.28 -2.47
N GLY A 77 -5.93 19.33 -2.12
CA GLY A 77 -5.26 18.21 -1.49
C GLY A 77 -3.92 18.60 -0.89
N ILE A 78 -3.10 17.60 -0.60
CA ILE A 78 -1.85 17.83 0.13
C ILE A 78 -0.91 18.83 -0.55
N THR A 79 -0.90 18.93 -1.88
CA THR A 79 -0.06 19.91 -2.61
C THR A 79 -0.44 21.34 -2.29
N ASN A 80 -1.71 21.65 -2.00
CA ASN A 80 -2.13 22.97 -1.54
C ASN A 80 -1.48 23.30 -0.20
N TYR A 81 -1.58 22.39 0.77
CA TYR A 81 -0.95 22.57 2.09
C TYR A 81 0.57 22.67 2.00
N LEU A 82 1.23 21.80 1.22
CA LEU A 82 2.69 21.85 1.06
C LEU A 82 3.17 23.16 0.41
N SER A 83 2.34 23.77 -0.44
CA SER A 83 2.67 25.03 -1.10
C SER A 83 2.50 26.23 -0.20
N ASP A 84 1.45 26.26 0.62
CA ASP A 84 1.06 27.39 1.46
C ASP A 84 0.55 26.92 2.84
N PRO A 85 1.46 26.44 3.73
CA PRO A 85 1.06 25.87 5.02
C PRO A 85 0.57 26.92 6.03
N ASP A 86 0.80 28.20 5.78
CA ASP A 86 0.42 29.28 6.69
C ASP A 86 -1.05 29.74 6.48
N HIS A 87 -1.61 29.49 5.28
CA HIS A 87 -2.96 29.91 4.92
C HIS A 87 -3.89 28.74 4.62
N VAL A 88 -3.37 27.53 4.44
CA VAL A 88 -4.14 26.33 4.11
C VAL A 88 -4.17 25.39 5.31
N GLU A 89 -5.38 25.02 5.76
CA GLU A 89 -5.53 24.05 6.84
C GLU A 89 -5.55 22.60 6.29
N LEU A 90 -4.65 21.76 6.79
CA LEU A 90 -4.44 20.40 6.30
C LEU A 90 -5.73 19.53 6.33
N PHE A 91 -6.47 19.63 7.43
CA PHE A 91 -7.63 18.78 7.66
C PHE A 91 -8.89 19.22 6.91
N ASP A 92 -8.94 20.42 6.38
CA ASP A 92 -10.06 20.90 5.56
C ASP A 92 -10.13 20.18 4.21
N MET A 93 -9.00 19.62 3.76
CA MET A 93 -8.91 18.86 2.51
C MET A 93 -9.13 17.36 2.69
N VAL A 94 -9.22 16.90 3.94
CA VAL A 94 -9.46 15.48 4.24
C VAL A 94 -10.93 15.15 4.05
N GLN A 95 -11.20 14.07 3.30
CA GLN A 95 -12.53 13.61 2.98
C GLN A 95 -12.81 12.26 3.64
N ARG A 96 -14.02 12.08 4.15
CA ARG A 96 -14.46 10.76 4.59
C ARG A 96 -14.72 9.85 3.40
N SER A 97 -14.33 8.59 3.55
CA SER A 97 -14.68 7.56 2.61
C SER A 97 -16.11 7.06 2.85
N ASP A 98 -16.85 6.78 1.78
CA ASP A 98 -18.16 6.11 1.86
C ASP A 98 -18.04 4.62 2.24
N ILE A 99 -16.82 4.06 2.24
CA ILE A 99 -16.55 2.64 2.49
C ILE A 99 -16.54 2.32 3.99
N SER A 100 -15.99 3.21 4.82
CA SER A 100 -15.87 3.01 6.27
C SER A 100 -15.77 4.35 7.00
N PRO A 101 -16.42 4.50 8.17
CA PRO A 101 -16.28 5.70 8.99
C PRO A 101 -14.88 5.89 9.60
N ASN A 102 -14.06 4.85 9.57
CA ASN A 102 -12.68 4.86 10.05
C ASN A 102 -11.64 5.11 8.93
N LEU A 103 -12.09 5.40 7.71
CA LEU A 103 -11.23 5.63 6.56
C LEU A 103 -11.46 7.03 6.00
N ASP A 104 -10.41 7.82 6.02
CA ASP A 104 -10.36 9.13 5.41
C ASP A 104 -9.37 9.15 4.24
N ILE A 105 -9.55 10.11 3.33
CA ILE A 105 -8.73 10.28 2.14
C ILE A 105 -8.26 11.73 2.08
N LEU A 106 -6.96 11.93 1.95
CA LEU A 106 -6.35 13.22 1.63
C LEU A 106 -5.87 13.17 0.18
N PRO A 107 -6.58 13.82 -0.76
CA PRO A 107 -6.21 13.82 -2.17
C PRO A 107 -4.83 14.44 -2.42
N GLY A 108 -4.24 14.16 -3.58
CA GLY A 108 -2.98 14.77 -3.99
C GLY A 108 -3.09 16.28 -4.22
N GLY A 109 -4.24 16.73 -4.70
CA GLY A 109 -4.46 18.12 -5.10
C GLY A 109 -4.02 18.41 -6.54
N PRO A 110 -3.93 19.68 -6.92
CA PRO A 110 -3.46 20.10 -8.25
C PRO A 110 -1.99 19.73 -8.45
N ILE A 111 -1.62 19.44 -9.68
CA ILE A 111 -0.22 19.12 -10.04
C ILE A 111 0.61 20.38 -9.89
N PRO A 112 1.63 20.39 -9.02
CA PRO A 112 2.48 21.56 -8.83
C PRO A 112 3.50 21.69 -9.97
N PRO A 113 4.01 22.91 -10.25
CA PRO A 113 5.03 23.12 -11.29
C PRO A 113 6.40 22.50 -10.90
N ASN A 114 6.67 22.34 -9.63
CA ASN A 114 7.94 21.85 -9.05
C ASN A 114 7.70 20.71 -8.04
N PRO A 115 7.26 19.52 -8.49
CA PRO A 115 6.86 18.43 -7.60
C PRO A 115 7.96 17.97 -6.64
N THR A 116 9.18 17.81 -7.15
CA THR A 116 10.32 17.30 -6.37
C THR A 116 10.71 18.25 -5.25
N GLU A 117 10.82 19.53 -5.55
CA GLU A 117 11.15 20.58 -4.58
C GLU A 117 10.05 20.73 -3.53
N LEU A 118 8.80 20.59 -3.95
CA LEU A 118 7.65 20.70 -3.03
C LEU A 118 7.69 19.62 -1.96
N VAL A 119 7.90 18.35 -2.35
CA VAL A 119 7.96 17.24 -1.38
C VAL A 119 9.26 17.21 -0.58
N ALA A 120 10.30 17.94 -1.01
CA ALA A 120 11.56 18.05 -0.27
C ALA A 120 11.50 19.04 0.91
N ARG A 121 10.45 19.87 0.98
CA ARG A 121 10.30 20.87 2.08
C ARG A 121 9.97 20.20 3.42
N ASP A 122 10.42 20.78 4.53
CA ASP A 122 10.14 20.33 5.90
C ASP A 122 8.63 20.37 6.27
N VAL A 123 7.83 21.03 5.44
CA VAL A 123 6.37 21.05 5.58
C VAL A 123 5.77 19.65 5.44
N LEU A 124 6.41 18.75 4.67
CA LEU A 124 5.95 17.37 4.57
C LEU A 124 6.04 16.63 5.91
N GLU A 125 7.15 16.78 6.64
CA GLU A 125 7.31 16.19 7.98
C GLU A 125 6.25 16.73 8.95
N LYS A 126 5.97 18.03 8.90
CA LYS A 126 4.92 18.65 9.72
C LYS A 126 3.53 18.09 9.38
N ALA A 127 3.23 17.94 8.09
CA ALA A 127 1.96 17.34 7.64
C ALA A 127 1.81 15.91 8.16
N ILE A 128 2.84 15.09 8.01
CA ILE A 128 2.81 13.68 8.47
C ILE A 128 2.71 13.60 9.99
N ALA A 129 3.42 14.46 10.73
CA ALA A 129 3.31 14.52 12.19
C ALA A 129 1.87 14.82 12.64
N ARG A 130 1.22 15.84 12.05
CA ARG A 130 -0.19 16.17 12.31
C ARG A 130 -1.14 15.02 11.98
N LEU A 131 -0.91 14.30 10.88
CA LEU A 131 -1.72 13.12 10.53
C LEU A 131 -1.54 11.99 11.55
N LYS A 132 -0.32 11.74 12.03
CA LYS A 132 -0.03 10.72 13.05
C LYS A 132 -0.71 10.98 14.40
N GLU A 133 -1.02 12.24 14.75
CA GLU A 133 -1.77 12.58 15.95
C GLU A 133 -3.25 12.13 15.87
N ARG A 134 -3.81 12.14 14.66
CA ARG A 134 -5.24 11.86 14.42
C ARG A 134 -5.51 10.43 13.99
N TYR A 135 -4.59 9.81 13.26
CA TYR A 135 -4.76 8.49 12.66
C TYR A 135 -3.82 7.45 13.26
N ASP A 136 -4.31 6.21 13.33
CA ASP A 136 -3.53 5.06 13.75
C ASP A 136 -2.58 4.59 12.64
N TYR A 137 -2.98 4.80 11.37
CA TYR A 137 -2.16 4.52 10.18
C TYR A 137 -2.30 5.62 9.13
N VAL A 138 -1.17 5.97 8.53
CA VAL A 138 -1.05 6.90 7.40
C VAL A 138 -0.51 6.11 6.22
N ILE A 139 -1.30 5.96 5.16
CA ILE A 139 -0.95 5.24 3.94
C ILE A 139 -0.58 6.25 2.86
N LEU A 140 0.65 6.20 2.38
CA LEU A 140 1.15 7.09 1.32
C LEU A 140 1.14 6.35 -0.03
N ASP A 141 0.25 6.73 -0.94
CA ASP A 141 0.25 6.24 -2.33
C ASP A 141 1.15 7.13 -3.18
N THR A 142 2.36 6.68 -3.49
CA THR A 142 3.38 7.48 -4.18
C THR A 142 3.54 7.10 -5.66
N ALA A 143 4.31 7.88 -6.40
CA ALA A 143 4.73 7.55 -7.76
C ALA A 143 5.67 6.32 -7.79
N PRO A 144 5.82 5.64 -8.95
CA PRO A 144 6.78 4.55 -9.07
C PRO A 144 8.22 5.03 -8.82
N ILE A 145 8.89 4.44 -7.82
CA ILE A 145 10.25 4.82 -7.41
C ILE A 145 11.29 4.55 -8.51
N GLY A 146 11.00 3.61 -9.40
CA GLY A 146 11.87 3.35 -10.56
C GLY A 146 11.86 4.45 -11.62
N MET A 147 10.94 5.43 -11.53
CA MET A 147 10.76 6.46 -12.56
C MET A 147 11.01 7.88 -12.08
N VAL A 148 10.79 8.18 -10.80
CA VAL A 148 10.91 9.53 -10.26
C VAL A 148 11.57 9.53 -8.89
N THR A 149 12.30 10.61 -8.58
CA THR A 149 13.00 10.77 -7.32
C THR A 149 12.10 11.17 -6.16
N ASP A 150 10.91 11.69 -6.44
CA ASP A 150 9.95 12.18 -5.44
C ASP A 150 9.69 11.13 -4.36
N THR A 151 9.46 9.87 -4.76
CA THR A 151 9.18 8.77 -3.84
C THR A 151 10.35 8.47 -2.90
N ALA A 152 11.57 8.55 -3.37
CA ALA A 152 12.75 8.39 -2.52
C ALA A 152 12.86 9.52 -1.48
N ILE A 153 12.51 10.74 -1.87
CA ILE A 153 12.47 11.91 -0.97
C ILE A 153 11.34 11.76 0.06
N ILE A 154 10.14 11.36 -0.37
CA ILE A 154 9.00 11.10 0.51
C ILE A 154 9.32 9.97 1.49
N GLY A 155 10.16 9.02 1.10
CA GLY A 155 10.60 7.89 1.93
C GLY A 155 11.14 8.26 3.30
N ARG A 156 11.68 9.49 3.48
CA ARG A 156 12.22 9.97 4.77
C ARG A 156 11.16 10.07 5.88
N VAL A 157 9.88 10.19 5.52
CA VAL A 157 8.78 10.26 6.49
C VAL A 157 8.08 8.92 6.69
N ALA A 158 8.48 7.87 5.97
CA ALA A 158 7.87 6.55 6.04
C ALA A 158 8.58 5.62 7.02
N ASP A 159 7.80 4.86 7.78
CA ASP A 159 8.31 3.81 8.66
C ASP A 159 8.56 2.51 7.88
N MET A 160 7.78 2.28 6.82
CA MET A 160 7.88 1.11 5.95
C MET A 160 7.54 1.46 4.51
N CYS A 161 8.25 0.84 3.57
CA CYS A 161 7.87 0.82 2.16
C CYS A 161 7.32 -0.55 1.76
N VAL A 162 6.15 -0.57 1.14
CA VAL A 162 5.58 -1.73 0.45
C VAL A 162 5.83 -1.56 -1.05
N TYR A 163 6.73 -2.37 -1.57
CA TYR A 163 7.07 -2.37 -2.99
C TYR A 163 6.17 -3.35 -3.74
N VAL A 164 5.33 -2.82 -4.63
CA VAL A 164 4.35 -3.60 -5.37
C VAL A 164 4.96 -4.02 -6.71
N CYS A 165 5.00 -5.33 -6.94
CA CYS A 165 5.31 -5.94 -8.23
C CYS A 165 4.03 -6.56 -8.80
N ARG A 166 3.91 -6.61 -10.12
CA ARG A 166 2.79 -7.28 -10.78
C ARG A 166 3.28 -8.47 -11.58
N ALA A 167 2.68 -9.64 -11.33
CA ALA A 167 2.97 -10.85 -12.08
C ALA A 167 2.77 -10.62 -13.58
N ASP A 168 3.65 -11.19 -14.39
CA ASP A 168 3.68 -11.08 -15.86
C ASP A 168 3.84 -9.63 -16.42
N VAL A 169 4.05 -8.62 -15.54
CA VAL A 169 4.19 -7.20 -15.92
C VAL A 169 5.50 -6.59 -15.44
N THR A 170 5.85 -6.80 -14.15
CA THR A 170 7.10 -6.26 -13.60
C THR A 170 8.31 -6.93 -14.25
N PRO A 171 9.21 -6.17 -14.91
CA PRO A 171 10.41 -6.74 -15.51
C PRO A 171 11.37 -7.28 -14.43
N LYS A 172 12.18 -8.29 -14.79
CA LYS A 172 13.16 -8.88 -13.86
C LYS A 172 14.10 -7.83 -13.25
N ALA A 173 14.52 -6.84 -14.03
CA ALA A 173 15.34 -5.73 -13.56
C ALA A 173 14.63 -4.91 -12.46
N GLY A 174 13.32 -4.67 -12.59
CA GLY A 174 12.52 -4.00 -11.56
C GLY A 174 12.44 -4.80 -10.26
N PHE A 175 12.37 -6.12 -10.37
CA PHE A 175 12.42 -7.01 -9.21
C PHE A 175 13.81 -6.97 -8.53
N SER A 176 14.88 -6.94 -9.33
CA SER A 176 16.26 -6.82 -8.82
C SER A 176 16.53 -5.47 -8.15
N TYR A 177 15.80 -4.43 -8.53
CA TYR A 177 15.91 -3.09 -7.93
C TYR A 177 15.55 -3.08 -6.44
N ILE A 178 14.70 -3.99 -5.98
CA ILE A 178 14.37 -4.19 -4.55
C ILE A 178 15.67 -4.41 -3.74
N ASN A 179 16.59 -5.21 -4.27
CA ASN A 179 17.88 -5.46 -3.61
C ASN A 179 18.75 -4.19 -3.52
N VAL A 180 18.65 -3.29 -4.51
CA VAL A 180 19.31 -1.99 -4.46
C VAL A 180 18.74 -1.13 -3.36
N LEU A 181 17.41 -0.99 -3.28
CA LEU A 181 16.73 -0.23 -2.24
C LEU A 181 17.08 -0.73 -0.83
N ARG A 182 17.14 -2.07 -0.67
CA ARG A 182 17.52 -2.70 0.60
C ARG A 182 18.98 -2.42 0.95
N ARG A 183 19.90 -2.59 0.01
CA ARG A 183 21.34 -2.38 0.24
C ARG A 183 21.65 -0.92 0.57
N GLU A 184 21.00 0.00 -0.12
CA GLU A 184 21.15 1.43 0.11
C GLU A 184 20.37 1.95 1.33
N ARG A 185 19.61 1.09 2.00
CA ARG A 185 18.79 1.44 3.17
C ARG A 185 17.88 2.65 2.92
N LYS A 186 17.27 2.70 1.73
CA LYS A 186 16.38 3.81 1.33
C LYS A 186 15.15 3.95 2.23
N PHE A 187 14.73 2.86 2.86
CA PHE A 187 13.61 2.81 3.79
C PHE A 187 14.00 2.04 5.05
N PRO A 188 13.46 2.40 6.23
CA PRO A 188 13.70 1.67 7.48
C PRO A 188 13.31 0.19 7.35
N LYS A 189 12.15 -0.07 6.73
CA LYS A 189 11.63 -1.40 6.45
C LYS A 189 11.15 -1.49 5.01
N LEU A 190 11.33 -2.65 4.39
CA LEU A 190 10.94 -2.90 3.01
C LEU A 190 10.23 -4.24 2.91
N ALA A 191 8.96 -4.21 2.48
CA ALA A 191 8.16 -5.37 2.15
C ALA A 191 7.90 -5.42 0.65
N THR A 192 7.71 -6.62 0.09
CA THR A 192 7.35 -6.81 -1.31
C THR A 192 6.02 -7.53 -1.42
N VAL A 193 5.14 -7.01 -2.26
CA VAL A 193 3.84 -7.60 -2.58
C VAL A 193 3.80 -7.92 -4.06
N ILE A 194 3.38 -9.15 -4.41
CA ILE A 194 3.14 -9.56 -5.79
C ILE A 194 1.64 -9.50 -6.05
N ASN A 195 1.24 -8.56 -6.90
CA ASN A 195 -0.13 -8.36 -7.35
C ASN A 195 -0.41 -9.09 -8.67
N GLY A 196 -1.67 -9.38 -8.95
CA GLY A 196 -2.12 -9.93 -10.23
C GLY A 196 -1.72 -11.39 -10.48
N LEU A 197 -1.52 -12.18 -9.43
CA LEU A 197 -1.29 -13.61 -9.56
C LEU A 197 -2.54 -14.30 -10.12
N ASP A 198 -2.37 -15.05 -11.21
CA ASP A 198 -3.41 -15.90 -11.75
C ASP A 198 -3.51 -17.20 -10.93
N MET A 199 -4.52 -17.25 -10.06
CA MET A 199 -4.74 -18.39 -9.17
C MET A 199 -5.20 -19.64 -9.93
N THR A 200 -5.65 -19.53 -11.18
CA THR A 200 -6.06 -20.69 -12.00
C THR A 200 -4.86 -21.46 -12.54
N LYS A 201 -3.75 -20.77 -12.83
CA LYS A 201 -2.48 -21.36 -13.27
C LYS A 201 -1.73 -22.10 -12.14
N ARG A 202 -2.22 -22.01 -10.90
CA ARG A 202 -1.55 -22.52 -9.69
C ARG A 202 -1.57 -24.04 -9.56
N LYS A 203 -2.31 -24.79 -10.41
CA LYS A 203 -2.40 -26.25 -10.30
C LYS A 203 -1.08 -26.99 -10.55
N ASN A 204 -0.05 -26.36 -11.12
CA ASN A 204 1.18 -27.08 -11.52
C ASN A 204 2.53 -26.50 -11.08
N SER A 205 2.67 -25.39 -10.37
CA SER A 205 4.02 -24.84 -10.20
C SER A 205 4.45 -24.22 -8.87
N TYR A 206 3.58 -23.79 -7.96
CA TYR A 206 4.04 -23.24 -6.67
C TYR A 206 3.14 -23.65 -5.52
N GLY A 207 3.47 -24.83 -4.95
CA GLY A 207 3.03 -25.15 -3.60
C GLY A 207 3.70 -24.18 -2.60
N TYR A 208 3.06 -23.08 -2.26
CA TYR A 208 3.33 -22.40 -0.98
C TYR A 208 2.70 -23.25 0.12
N GLY A 209 3.25 -24.45 0.31
CA GLY A 209 3.10 -25.21 1.51
C GLY A 209 4.14 -24.68 2.51
N TYR A 210 3.75 -23.84 3.42
CA TYR A 210 4.38 -23.78 4.73
C TYR A 210 4.20 -25.18 5.33
N GLY A 211 5.09 -26.14 5.03
CA GLY A 211 4.97 -27.47 5.58
C GLY A 211 5.72 -28.59 4.85
N LYS A 212 6.54 -28.34 3.82
CA LYS A 212 7.32 -29.41 3.20
C LYS A 212 8.78 -29.04 2.96
N LYS A 213 9.54 -28.75 4.00
CA LYS A 213 11.00 -28.83 3.95
C LYS A 213 11.69 -28.97 5.32
N TYR A 214 11.11 -29.75 6.22
CA TYR A 214 11.89 -30.41 7.28
C TYR A 214 11.38 -31.83 7.40
N GLY A 215 11.99 -32.72 6.64
CA GLY A 215 11.82 -34.14 6.79
C GLY A 215 12.57 -34.62 8.02
N TYR A 216 11.86 -34.93 9.08
CA TYR A 216 12.24 -35.90 10.09
C TYR A 216 10.98 -36.59 10.60
N GLY A 217 10.89 -37.89 10.39
CA GLY A 217 10.17 -38.80 11.25
C GLY A 217 8.65 -38.83 11.10
N LYS A 218 8.13 -40.01 10.85
CA LYS A 218 6.74 -40.41 11.05
C LYS A 218 6.19 -39.89 12.38
N GLY A 219 5.06 -39.17 12.37
CA GLY A 219 4.30 -38.93 13.58
C GLY A 219 3.48 -37.64 13.56
N TYR A 220 2.16 -37.80 13.44
CA TYR A 220 1.10 -36.88 13.86
C TYR A 220 1.21 -35.40 13.41
N GLY A 221 0.77 -35.12 12.20
CA GLY A 221 0.51 -33.77 11.74
C GLY A 221 -0.96 -33.39 11.98
N TYR A 222 -1.23 -32.50 12.92
CA TYR A 222 -2.50 -31.74 12.95
C TYR A 222 -2.44 -30.67 11.87
N GLY A 223 -2.96 -31.01 10.70
CA GLY A 223 -3.20 -30.06 9.64
C GLY A 223 -4.54 -29.37 9.87
N TYR A 224 -4.55 -28.10 10.27
CA TYR A 224 -5.74 -27.26 10.11
C TYR A 224 -5.85 -26.82 8.65
N GLY A 225 -6.39 -27.71 7.83
CA GLY A 225 -6.91 -27.37 6.51
C GLY A 225 -8.37 -27.00 6.67
N TYR A 226 -8.70 -25.71 6.58
CA TYR A 226 -10.09 -25.31 6.39
C TYR A 226 -10.48 -25.55 4.94
N ASP A 227 -11.07 -26.73 4.70
CA ASP A 227 -11.74 -27.08 3.46
C ASP A 227 -13.14 -26.48 3.49
N TYR A 228 -13.34 -25.34 2.82
CA TYR A 228 -14.67 -24.83 2.53
C TYR A 228 -15.15 -25.50 1.26
N GLY A 229 -15.80 -26.66 1.43
CA GLY A 229 -16.50 -27.36 0.38
C GLY A 229 -17.60 -26.47 -0.22
N PHE A 230 -17.44 -26.13 -1.49
CA PHE A 230 -18.57 -25.74 -2.34
C PHE A 230 -19.04 -27.00 -3.07
N GLU A 231 -20.18 -27.51 -2.66
CA GLU A 231 -20.92 -28.52 -3.42
C GLU A 231 -21.32 -27.92 -4.78
N ALA A 232 -20.72 -28.47 -5.83
CA ALA A 232 -21.18 -28.24 -7.20
C ALA A 232 -22.44 -29.07 -7.39
N GLY A 233 -23.59 -28.41 -7.43
CA GLY A 233 -24.87 -29.02 -7.71
C GLY A 233 -24.87 -29.75 -9.04
N ASP A 234 -25.23 -31.02 -8.99
CA ASP A 234 -25.60 -31.88 -10.12
C ASP A 234 -26.61 -31.19 -11.04
N LYS A 235 -26.28 -31.07 -12.31
CA LYS A 235 -27.28 -30.98 -13.37
C LYS A 235 -27.17 -32.19 -14.27
N LYS A 236 -28.03 -33.17 -13.98
CA LYS A 236 -28.48 -34.13 -14.97
C LYS A 236 -29.32 -33.42 -16.03
N LYS A 237 -28.98 -33.50 -17.24
CA LYS A 237 -29.59 -34.05 -18.47
C LYS A 237 -28.88 -33.52 -19.67
#